data_70f5a858184d2757891b0e293981b459
#
_entry.id   70f5a858184d2757891b0e293981b459
#
_cell.length_a   1.000
_cell.length_b   1.000
_cell.length_c   1.000
_cell.angle_alpha   90.00
_cell.angle_beta   90.00
_cell.angle_gamma   90.00
#
_symmetry.space_group_name_H-M   'P 1'
#
loop_
_entity.id
_entity.type
_entity.pdbx_description
1 polymer ?
#
loop_
_entity_poly.entity_id
_entity_poly.type
_entity_poly.pdbx_seq_one_letter_code
_entity_poly.pdbx_strand_id
1 'polypeptide(L)'
;MLGLLLLLQVLASCLWLGHSEVVNNFINPCVQFFYAQTPPGGGIRPVNAARICQVYQNQYRFVTLYDRTNRIPVYSAYIYQPGPGNRYNSWFVEPQLINRKYGKDMDEEIAVIQQHKINSTVIAQSQAIDNDYSGAPGLDRGHLCPSGHQTGMGKTATFTLTNIVPQYMGLNQGAWRIYEEETMREKTRDCDTTYVITGAVPGNTSISNGRVNVPSHIWSAACCLKKKKPMSAWGAMAENERNRNHVRNLDLGDLENRLA
;
A
#
# COMPACT_ATOMS: atom_id res chain seq x y z
N MET A 1 31.41 9.48 -37.80
CA MET A 1 31.66 9.10 -36.39
C MET A 1 30.77 9.88 -35.40
N LEU A 2 30.49 11.16 -35.62
CA LEU A 2 29.66 11.97 -34.69
C LEU A 2 28.19 11.46 -34.57
N GLY A 3 27.59 10.99 -35.67
CA GLY A 3 26.22 10.49 -35.67
C GLY A 3 26.00 9.17 -34.90
N LEU A 4 27.02 8.30 -34.84
CA LEU A 4 27.00 7.04 -34.12
C LEU A 4 27.10 7.26 -32.60
N LEU A 5 27.83 8.27 -32.15
CA LEU A 5 27.93 8.68 -30.76
C LEU A 5 26.64 9.28 -30.20
N LEU A 6 25.91 10.08 -31.04
CA LEU A 6 24.64 10.65 -30.68
C LEU A 6 23.55 9.56 -30.56
N LEU A 7 23.54 8.57 -31.46
CA LEU A 7 22.62 7.42 -31.38
C LEU A 7 22.88 6.56 -30.13
N LEU A 8 24.12 6.34 -29.75
CA LEU A 8 24.49 5.63 -28.52
C LEU A 8 24.10 6.39 -27.23
N GLN A 9 24.18 7.73 -27.24
CA GLN A 9 23.73 8.55 -26.11
C GLN A 9 22.21 8.58 -25.98
N VAL A 10 21.46 8.60 -27.09
CA VAL A 10 19.98 8.53 -27.07
C VAL A 10 19.50 7.14 -26.62
N LEU A 11 20.17 6.06 -27.02
CA LEU A 11 19.87 4.71 -26.54
C LEU A 11 20.21 4.50 -25.05
N ALA A 12 21.27 5.14 -24.56
CA ALA A 12 21.63 5.07 -23.14
C ALA A 12 20.64 5.86 -22.24
N SER A 13 20.00 6.92 -22.76
CA SER A 13 19.03 7.71 -22.01
C SER A 13 17.63 7.06 -21.93
N CYS A 14 17.33 6.07 -22.79
CA CYS A 14 16.06 5.33 -22.75
C CYS A 14 16.03 4.17 -21.75
N LEU A 15 17.12 3.85 -21.05
CA LEU A 15 17.19 2.73 -20.10
C LEU A 15 16.87 3.12 -18.64
N TRP A 16 16.40 4.32 -18.39
CA TRP A 16 15.95 4.77 -17.07
C TRP A 16 14.42 4.78 -16.97
N LEU A 17 13.77 3.69 -17.36
CA LEU A 17 12.33 3.51 -17.20
C LEU A 17 12.05 2.81 -15.87
N GLY A 18 11.23 3.48 -15.08
CA GLY A 18 10.89 3.24 -13.70
C GLY A 18 10.42 1.83 -13.36
N HIS A 19 10.79 1.42 -12.19
CA HIS A 19 10.59 0.08 -11.68
C HIS A 19 10.18 0.16 -10.20
N SER A 20 9.38 -0.78 -9.65
CA SER A 20 9.07 -0.91 -8.21
C SER A 20 10.35 -0.83 -7.43
N GLU A 21 10.43 0.13 -6.54
CA GLU A 21 11.71 0.38 -5.91
C GLU A 21 11.55 0.40 -4.41
N VAL A 22 12.22 -0.55 -3.76
CA VAL A 22 12.49 -0.35 -2.34
C VAL A 22 13.51 0.77 -2.26
N VAL A 23 13.09 1.95 -1.84
CA VAL A 23 13.86 3.18 -1.87
C VAL A 23 14.34 3.59 -0.49
N ASN A 24 15.35 4.44 -0.43
CA ASN A 24 15.82 5.01 0.84
C ASN A 24 14.88 6.11 1.36
N ASN A 25 14.22 6.82 0.45
CA ASN A 25 13.18 7.82 0.74
C ASN A 25 12.18 7.87 -0.41
N PHE A 26 10.98 8.45 -0.18
CA PHE A 26 9.94 8.59 -1.20
C PHE A 26 10.13 9.82 -2.10
N ILE A 27 11.06 10.73 -1.81
CA ILE A 27 11.23 12.01 -2.52
C ILE A 27 11.50 11.79 -4.01
N ASN A 28 12.27 10.77 -4.32
CA ASN A 28 12.44 10.23 -5.66
C ASN A 28 12.34 8.70 -5.57
N PRO A 29 11.50 8.03 -6.34
CA PRO A 29 10.77 8.49 -7.54
C PRO A 29 9.25 8.63 -7.37
N CYS A 30 8.67 8.49 -6.17
CA CYS A 30 7.23 8.29 -6.01
C CYS A 30 6.54 9.28 -5.05
N VAL A 31 7.11 10.45 -4.85
CA VAL A 31 6.58 11.51 -3.97
C VAL A 31 5.23 12.08 -4.42
N GLN A 32 4.86 11.88 -5.69
CA GLN A 32 3.59 12.35 -6.27
C GLN A 32 2.34 11.76 -5.62
N PHE A 33 2.47 10.69 -4.84
CA PHE A 33 1.35 10.09 -4.11
C PHE A 33 1.06 10.76 -2.77
N PHE A 34 1.87 11.75 -2.37
CA PHE A 34 1.68 12.53 -1.16
C PHE A 34 1.23 13.96 -1.48
N TYR A 35 0.27 14.45 -0.71
CA TYR A 35 -0.12 15.85 -0.77
C TYR A 35 1.09 16.76 -0.54
N ALA A 36 1.20 17.84 -1.33
CA ALA A 36 2.34 18.76 -1.33
C ALA A 36 3.71 18.07 -1.41
N GLN A 37 3.77 16.87 -1.99
CA GLN A 37 4.98 16.06 -2.10
C GLN A 37 5.67 15.80 -0.75
N THR A 38 4.89 15.76 0.32
CA THR A 38 5.40 15.62 1.69
C THR A 38 4.93 14.31 2.31
N PRO A 39 5.81 13.29 2.40
CA PRO A 39 5.50 12.08 3.15
C PRO A 39 5.28 12.37 4.64
N PRO A 40 4.48 11.55 5.35
CA PRO A 40 4.32 11.69 6.80
C PRO A 40 5.67 11.69 7.51
N GLY A 41 5.84 12.67 8.41
CA GLY A 41 7.01 12.80 9.28
C GLY A 41 6.77 12.16 10.65
N GLY A 42 7.73 12.35 11.58
CA GLY A 42 7.52 12.06 13.00
C GLY A 42 7.61 10.59 13.40
N GLY A 43 6.82 10.19 14.39
CA GLY A 43 6.93 8.93 15.14
C GLY A 43 6.59 7.64 14.40
N ILE A 44 6.02 7.70 13.18
CA ILE A 44 5.63 6.49 12.43
C ILE A 44 6.85 5.91 11.69
N ARG A 45 7.79 5.33 12.46
CA ARG A 45 9.01 4.73 11.90
C ARG A 45 9.33 3.42 12.59
N PRO A 46 8.86 2.27 12.08
CA PRO A 46 9.32 0.99 12.59
C PRO A 46 10.83 0.84 12.37
N VAL A 47 11.50 0.16 13.30
CA VAL A 47 12.96 -0.05 13.27
C VAL A 47 13.42 -0.71 11.96
N ASN A 48 12.61 -1.64 11.43
CA ASN A 48 12.92 -2.40 10.21
C ASN A 48 11.96 -2.03 9.07
N ALA A 49 11.88 -0.73 8.76
CA ALA A 49 11.02 -0.24 7.71
C ALA A 49 11.60 -0.42 6.30
N ALA A 50 10.75 -0.79 5.35
CA ALA A 50 11.02 -0.67 3.92
C ALA A 50 10.08 0.37 3.30
N ARG A 51 10.62 1.24 2.47
CA ARG A 51 9.86 2.19 1.66
C ARG A 51 9.72 1.62 0.27
N ILE A 52 8.49 1.39 -0.16
CA ILE A 52 8.19 0.72 -1.42
C ILE A 52 7.41 1.68 -2.31
N CYS A 53 7.97 2.03 -3.46
CA CYS A 53 7.22 2.62 -4.55
C CYS A 53 6.58 1.46 -5.32
N GLN A 54 5.31 1.22 -5.13
CA GLN A 54 4.57 0.09 -5.69
C GLN A 54 4.46 0.24 -7.21
N VAL A 55 5.10 -0.67 -7.94
CA VAL A 55 5.05 -0.67 -9.40
C VAL A 55 4.39 -1.94 -9.92
N TYR A 56 3.57 -1.75 -10.90
CA TYR A 56 2.99 -2.81 -11.69
C TYR A 56 2.95 -2.41 -13.17
N GLN A 57 3.50 -3.26 -14.03
CA GLN A 57 3.66 -3.01 -15.47
C GLN A 57 4.39 -1.68 -15.75
N ASN A 58 5.57 -1.53 -15.15
CA ASN A 58 6.46 -0.37 -15.33
C ASN A 58 5.82 1.00 -14.98
N GLN A 59 4.78 1.03 -14.13
CA GLN A 59 4.16 2.27 -13.67
C GLN A 59 4.01 2.29 -12.16
N TYR A 60 4.39 3.41 -11.53
CA TYR A 60 4.11 3.66 -10.12
C TYR A 60 2.60 3.78 -9.90
N ARG A 61 2.06 2.99 -8.96
CA ARG A 61 0.63 2.92 -8.69
C ARG A 61 0.26 3.56 -7.36
N PHE A 62 1.07 3.32 -6.34
CA PHE A 62 0.94 3.88 -5.00
C PHE A 62 2.25 3.68 -4.24
N VAL A 63 2.31 4.05 -2.97
CA VAL A 63 3.49 3.83 -2.12
C VAL A 63 3.09 3.11 -0.84
N THR A 64 4.02 2.35 -0.28
CA THR A 64 3.83 1.67 1.01
C THR A 64 5.06 1.87 1.90
N LEU A 65 4.84 2.29 3.14
CA LEU A 65 5.82 2.11 4.22
C LEU A 65 5.52 0.77 4.88
N TYR A 66 6.41 -0.18 4.75
CA TYR A 66 6.23 -1.56 5.19
C TYR A 66 7.09 -1.88 6.41
N ASP A 67 6.48 -2.46 7.44
CA ASP A 67 7.18 -2.99 8.61
C ASP A 67 7.57 -4.45 8.35
N ARG A 68 8.85 -4.69 8.12
CA ARG A 68 9.39 -6.03 7.85
C ARG A 68 9.42 -6.93 9.09
N THR A 69 9.35 -6.37 10.29
CA THR A 69 9.29 -7.16 11.54
C THR A 69 7.88 -7.70 11.76
N ASN A 70 6.89 -6.83 11.70
CA ASN A 70 5.48 -7.18 11.86
C ASN A 70 4.86 -7.77 10.58
N ARG A 71 5.53 -7.66 9.44
CA ARG A 71 5.07 -8.10 8.10
C ARG A 71 3.71 -7.55 7.71
N ILE A 72 3.47 -6.30 8.06
CA ILE A 72 2.30 -5.52 7.67
C ILE A 72 2.73 -4.14 7.17
N PRO A 73 1.97 -3.49 6.28
CA PRO A 73 2.18 -2.08 5.97
C PRO A 73 1.88 -1.21 7.20
N VAL A 74 2.74 -0.22 7.43
CA VAL A 74 2.47 0.87 8.38
C VAL A 74 1.43 1.79 7.80
N TYR A 75 1.60 2.14 6.51
CA TYR A 75 0.60 2.83 5.69
C TYR A 75 0.84 2.58 4.20
N SER A 76 -0.22 2.75 3.40
CA SER A 76 -0.17 2.95 1.96
C SER A 76 -0.71 4.33 1.61
N ALA A 77 -0.01 5.08 0.71
CA ALA A 77 -0.45 6.39 0.26
C ALA A 77 -0.67 6.39 -1.25
N TYR A 78 -1.77 6.98 -1.69
CA TYR A 78 -2.25 6.91 -3.06
C TYR A 78 -3.13 8.11 -3.43
N ILE A 79 -3.39 8.26 -4.74
CA ILE A 79 -4.41 9.16 -5.25
C ILE A 79 -5.70 8.35 -5.46
N TYR A 80 -6.81 8.86 -4.94
CA TYR A 80 -8.13 8.27 -5.10
C TYR A 80 -8.60 8.42 -6.55
N GLN A 81 -8.70 7.30 -7.25
CA GLN A 81 -9.08 7.25 -8.68
C GLN A 81 -9.98 6.03 -8.94
N PRO A 82 -11.20 5.99 -8.35
CA PRO A 82 -12.10 4.87 -8.57
C PRO A 82 -12.51 4.78 -10.03
N GLY A 83 -12.51 3.57 -10.57
CA GLY A 83 -12.84 3.37 -11.96
C GLY A 83 -13.01 1.91 -12.34
N PRO A 84 -13.19 1.60 -13.63
CA PRO A 84 -13.35 0.23 -14.11
C PRO A 84 -12.09 -0.60 -13.91
N GLY A 85 -12.26 -1.91 -13.92
CA GLY A 85 -11.18 -2.90 -13.79
C GLY A 85 -11.69 -4.12 -13.03
N ASN A 86 -11.09 -5.27 -13.29
CA ASN A 86 -11.46 -6.53 -12.67
C ASN A 86 -10.70 -6.74 -11.37
N ARG A 87 -11.31 -7.52 -10.46
CA ARG A 87 -10.61 -8.06 -9.30
C ARG A 87 -9.51 -9.02 -9.79
N TYR A 88 -8.32 -8.92 -9.21
CA TYR A 88 -7.27 -9.89 -9.43
C TYR A 88 -7.43 -11.07 -8.46
N ASN A 89 -7.15 -12.29 -8.93
CA ASN A 89 -7.42 -13.50 -8.17
C ASN A 89 -6.15 -14.17 -7.60
N SER A 90 -5.01 -13.50 -7.68
CA SER A 90 -3.75 -13.92 -7.09
C SER A 90 -3.15 -12.83 -6.22
N TRP A 91 -2.01 -13.10 -5.59
CA TRP A 91 -1.32 -12.16 -4.73
C TRP A 91 0.13 -12.00 -5.16
N PHE A 92 0.56 -10.74 -5.16
CA PHE A 92 1.94 -10.37 -5.48
C PHE A 92 2.79 -10.29 -4.22
N VAL A 93 4.10 -10.48 -4.41
CA VAL A 93 5.17 -10.20 -3.48
C VAL A 93 6.13 -9.19 -4.10
N GLU A 94 7.00 -8.61 -3.28
CA GLU A 94 7.99 -7.61 -3.71
C GLU A 94 9.38 -8.27 -3.86
N PRO A 95 9.86 -8.53 -5.08
CA PRO A 95 11.16 -9.18 -5.29
C PRO A 95 12.32 -8.43 -4.65
N GLN A 96 12.30 -7.09 -4.64
CA GLN A 96 13.37 -6.28 -4.06
C GLN A 96 13.42 -6.27 -2.53
N LEU A 97 12.39 -6.72 -1.83
CA LEU A 97 12.48 -6.99 -0.40
C LEU A 97 13.34 -8.22 -0.11
N ILE A 98 13.46 -9.15 -1.06
CA ILE A 98 14.28 -10.35 -0.96
C ILE A 98 15.73 -9.98 -1.31
N ASN A 99 15.92 -9.38 -2.48
CA ASN A 99 17.23 -8.95 -2.98
C ASN A 99 17.08 -7.71 -3.86
N ARG A 100 17.81 -6.66 -3.54
CA ARG A 100 17.81 -5.38 -4.28
C ARG A 100 18.18 -5.50 -5.77
N LYS A 101 18.81 -6.59 -6.18
CA LYS A 101 19.18 -6.87 -7.58
C LYS A 101 18.05 -7.53 -8.38
N TYR A 102 16.97 -7.97 -7.71
CA TYR A 102 15.84 -8.58 -8.40
C TYR A 102 15.01 -7.53 -9.14
N GLY A 103 14.12 -8.03 -10.00
CA GLY A 103 13.17 -7.18 -10.71
C GLY A 103 12.41 -6.26 -9.77
N LYS A 104 12.02 -5.12 -10.28
CA LYS A 104 11.40 -4.07 -9.48
C LYS A 104 9.87 -4.16 -9.52
N ASP A 105 9.26 -4.77 -10.53
CA ASP A 105 7.82 -5.03 -10.55
C ASP A 105 7.44 -6.06 -9.47
N MET A 106 6.33 -5.81 -8.79
CA MET A 106 5.71 -6.86 -8.00
C MET A 106 5.35 -8.04 -8.91
N ASP A 107 5.47 -9.25 -8.39
CA ASP A 107 5.17 -10.45 -9.17
C ASP A 107 4.52 -11.52 -8.27
N GLU A 108 3.89 -12.52 -8.88
CA GLU A 108 3.32 -13.63 -8.13
C GLU A 108 4.42 -14.43 -7.42
N GLU A 109 4.11 -14.93 -6.23
CA GLU A 109 5.06 -15.69 -5.41
C GLU A 109 5.69 -16.84 -6.20
N ILE A 110 4.89 -17.60 -6.97
CA ILE A 110 5.38 -18.70 -7.77
C ILE A 110 6.33 -18.24 -8.90
N ALA A 111 6.05 -17.11 -9.52
CA ALA A 111 6.89 -16.55 -10.58
C ALA A 111 8.26 -16.15 -10.02
N VAL A 112 8.29 -15.47 -8.87
CA VAL A 112 9.53 -15.10 -8.17
C VAL A 112 10.36 -16.32 -7.78
N ILE A 113 9.71 -17.37 -7.25
CA ILE A 113 10.34 -18.65 -6.91
C ILE A 113 11.03 -19.27 -8.14
N GLN A 114 10.32 -19.35 -9.25
CA GLN A 114 10.82 -19.97 -10.49
C GLN A 114 11.96 -19.14 -11.12
N GLN A 115 11.75 -17.83 -11.23
CA GLN A 115 12.71 -16.91 -11.85
C GLN A 115 14.05 -16.89 -11.12
N HIS A 116 14.02 -16.88 -9.79
CA HIS A 116 15.22 -16.73 -8.97
C HIS A 116 15.73 -18.03 -8.36
N LYS A 117 15.05 -19.17 -8.64
CA LYS A 117 15.40 -20.51 -8.12
C LYS A 117 15.53 -20.54 -6.59
N ILE A 118 14.61 -19.86 -5.92
CA ILE A 118 14.49 -19.80 -4.45
C ILE A 118 13.24 -20.61 -4.01
N ASN A 119 12.98 -20.64 -2.72
CA ASN A 119 11.74 -21.18 -2.16
C ASN A 119 10.97 -20.12 -1.37
N SER A 120 9.73 -20.41 -1.00
CA SER A 120 8.86 -19.48 -0.28
C SER A 120 9.44 -19.03 1.09
N THR A 121 10.27 -19.89 1.73
CA THR A 121 10.90 -19.54 3.02
C THR A 121 11.89 -18.39 2.88
N VAL A 122 12.54 -18.24 1.72
CA VAL A 122 13.43 -17.09 1.43
C VAL A 122 12.61 -15.79 1.32
N ILE A 123 11.48 -15.85 0.61
CA ILE A 123 10.54 -14.70 0.51
C ILE A 123 10.04 -14.33 1.91
N ALA A 124 9.63 -15.33 2.67
CA ALA A 124 9.10 -15.22 4.02
C ALA A 124 10.05 -14.55 5.04
N GLN A 125 11.35 -14.47 4.77
CA GLN A 125 12.30 -13.76 5.64
C GLN A 125 12.10 -12.24 5.63
N SER A 126 11.57 -11.69 4.54
CA SER A 126 11.50 -10.24 4.33
C SER A 126 10.09 -9.65 4.27
N GLN A 127 9.08 -10.48 4.04
CA GLN A 127 7.69 -10.06 3.85
C GLN A 127 6.70 -11.18 4.18
N ALA A 128 5.40 -10.86 4.21
CA ALA A 128 4.34 -11.85 4.25
C ALA A 128 4.28 -12.65 2.94
N ILE A 129 3.85 -13.89 3.03
CA ILE A 129 3.61 -14.79 1.90
C ILE A 129 2.14 -15.24 1.89
N ASP A 130 1.66 -15.78 0.78
CA ASP A 130 0.25 -16.18 0.63
C ASP A 130 -0.20 -17.17 1.72
N ASN A 131 0.68 -18.12 2.07
CA ASN A 131 0.41 -19.11 3.10
C ASN A 131 0.26 -18.51 4.52
N ASP A 132 0.79 -17.33 4.79
CA ASP A 132 0.63 -16.66 6.11
C ASP A 132 -0.84 -16.32 6.41
N TYR A 133 -1.65 -16.13 5.39
CA TYR A 133 -3.07 -15.83 5.50
C TYR A 133 -3.97 -17.07 5.38
N SER A 134 -3.39 -18.23 5.04
CA SER A 134 -4.11 -19.48 4.99
C SER A 134 -4.40 -19.96 6.41
N GLY A 135 -5.66 -20.29 6.71
CA GLY A 135 -6.01 -20.81 8.03
C GLY A 135 -6.11 -19.75 9.15
N ALA A 136 -6.35 -18.50 8.81
CA ALA A 136 -6.66 -17.42 9.77
C ALA A 136 -8.18 -17.20 9.87
N PRO A 137 -8.94 -18.02 10.63
CA PRO A 137 -10.39 -17.98 10.62
C PRO A 137 -10.93 -16.66 11.18
N GLY A 138 -11.88 -16.08 10.43
CA GLY A 138 -12.52 -14.81 10.80
C GLY A 138 -11.71 -13.57 10.45
N LEU A 139 -10.57 -13.72 9.80
CA LEU A 139 -9.73 -12.63 9.29
C LEU A 139 -9.70 -12.65 7.77
N ASP A 140 -9.81 -11.49 7.16
CA ASP A 140 -9.65 -11.22 5.75
C ASP A 140 -8.25 -10.65 5.45
N ARG A 141 -7.88 -10.65 4.19
CA ARG A 141 -6.80 -9.84 3.65
C ARG A 141 -7.32 -8.41 3.43
N GLY A 142 -7.24 -7.55 4.45
CA GLY A 142 -7.69 -6.16 4.38
C GLY A 142 -6.69 -5.28 3.64
N HIS A 143 -7.15 -4.57 2.62
CA HIS A 143 -6.32 -3.65 1.84
C HIS A 143 -6.14 -2.31 2.57
N LEU A 144 -4.93 -1.72 2.55
CA LEU A 144 -4.74 -0.33 2.94
C LEU A 144 -4.94 0.63 1.75
N CYS A 145 -4.44 0.31 0.56
CA CYS A 145 -4.88 0.93 -0.68
C CYS A 145 -5.98 0.05 -1.29
N PRO A 146 -7.28 0.38 -1.14
CA PRO A 146 -8.37 -0.47 -1.60
C PRO A 146 -8.40 -0.58 -3.13
N SER A 147 -8.72 -1.76 -3.65
CA SER A 147 -8.87 -1.95 -5.10
C SER A 147 -10.01 -1.09 -5.68
N GLY A 148 -11.05 -0.80 -4.89
CA GLY A 148 -12.15 0.10 -5.25
C GLY A 148 -11.73 1.56 -5.43
N HIS A 149 -10.60 1.98 -4.85
CA HIS A 149 -10.05 3.33 -4.97
C HIS A 149 -9.12 3.51 -6.16
N GLN A 150 -8.92 2.48 -6.97
CA GLN A 150 -8.03 2.49 -8.13
C GLN A 150 -8.77 2.11 -9.41
N THR A 151 -8.14 2.35 -10.56
CA THR A 151 -8.69 2.02 -11.89
C THR A 151 -7.71 1.17 -12.70
N GLY A 152 -8.23 0.36 -13.63
CA GLY A 152 -7.44 -0.44 -14.56
C GLY A 152 -6.37 -1.29 -13.86
N MET A 153 -5.14 -1.19 -14.31
CA MET A 153 -3.99 -1.93 -13.73
C MET A 153 -3.62 -1.47 -12.32
N GLY A 154 -4.04 -0.29 -11.90
CA GLY A 154 -3.92 0.15 -10.52
C GLY A 154 -4.69 -0.74 -9.56
N LYS A 155 -5.90 -1.21 -9.94
CA LYS A 155 -6.66 -2.20 -9.17
C LYS A 155 -5.87 -3.49 -8.96
N THR A 156 -5.29 -4.03 -10.03
CA THR A 156 -4.48 -5.24 -9.97
C THR A 156 -3.29 -5.07 -9.03
N ALA A 157 -2.60 -3.93 -9.09
CA ALA A 157 -1.45 -3.65 -8.25
C ALA A 157 -1.76 -3.64 -6.74
N THR A 158 -3.01 -3.36 -6.33
CA THR A 158 -3.38 -3.37 -4.91
C THR A 158 -3.31 -4.76 -4.28
N PHE A 159 -3.30 -5.84 -5.08
CA PHE A 159 -3.26 -7.23 -4.63
C PHE A 159 -1.82 -7.70 -4.29
N THR A 160 -0.97 -6.82 -3.78
CA THR A 160 0.32 -7.20 -3.21
C THR A 160 0.21 -7.40 -1.69
N LEU A 161 0.87 -8.43 -1.17
CA LEU A 161 0.84 -8.77 0.26
C LEU A 161 1.48 -7.67 1.13
N THR A 162 2.29 -6.78 0.56
CA THR A 162 2.83 -5.62 1.26
C THR A 162 1.82 -4.47 1.45
N ASN A 163 0.63 -4.57 0.84
CA ASN A 163 -0.50 -3.65 1.00
C ASN A 163 -1.60 -4.20 1.93
N ILE A 164 -1.40 -5.38 2.50
CA ILE A 164 -2.43 -6.18 3.19
C ILE A 164 -2.14 -6.29 4.67
N VAL A 165 -3.22 -6.24 5.46
CA VAL A 165 -3.22 -6.54 6.89
C VAL A 165 -4.26 -7.61 7.22
N PRO A 166 -4.05 -8.47 8.26
CA PRO A 166 -5.12 -9.28 8.80
C PRO A 166 -6.21 -8.39 9.40
N GLN A 167 -7.40 -8.40 8.83
CA GLN A 167 -8.52 -7.58 9.28
C GLN A 167 -9.73 -8.46 9.59
N TYR A 168 -10.39 -8.22 10.73
CA TYR A 168 -11.59 -9.00 11.06
C TYR A 168 -12.69 -8.81 10.00
N MET A 169 -13.27 -9.94 9.55
CA MET A 169 -14.27 -9.99 8.49
C MET A 169 -15.45 -9.05 8.74
N GLY A 170 -15.94 -8.99 9.99
CA GLY A 170 -17.05 -8.11 10.37
C GLY A 170 -16.75 -6.63 10.10
N LEU A 171 -15.52 -6.18 10.36
CA LEU A 171 -15.09 -4.82 10.04
C LEU A 171 -14.81 -4.65 8.54
N ASN A 172 -14.01 -5.55 7.96
CA ASN A 172 -13.55 -5.44 6.57
C ASN A 172 -14.71 -5.48 5.56
N GLN A 173 -15.69 -6.37 5.78
CA GLN A 173 -16.86 -6.52 4.90
C GLN A 173 -18.05 -5.65 5.35
N GLY A 174 -17.95 -5.01 6.50
CA GLY A 174 -18.97 -4.18 7.11
C GLY A 174 -18.65 -2.69 7.06
N ALA A 175 -18.48 -2.07 8.24
CA ALA A 175 -18.35 -0.61 8.36
C ALA A 175 -17.13 -0.03 7.64
N TRP A 176 -16.00 -0.77 7.54
CA TRP A 176 -14.85 -0.31 6.80
C TRP A 176 -15.13 -0.26 5.30
N ARG A 177 -15.79 -1.28 4.73
CA ARG A 177 -16.23 -1.27 3.33
C ARG A 177 -17.20 -0.13 3.04
N ILE A 178 -18.16 0.16 3.95
CA ILE A 178 -19.06 1.31 3.80
C ILE A 178 -18.28 2.63 3.78
N TYR A 179 -17.26 2.76 4.64
CA TYR A 179 -16.38 3.92 4.60
C TYR A 179 -15.66 4.05 3.25
N GLU A 180 -15.07 2.97 2.74
CA GLU A 180 -14.34 2.96 1.46
C GLU A 180 -15.25 3.23 0.26
N GLU A 181 -16.42 2.61 0.21
CA GLU A 181 -17.30 2.68 -0.97
C GLU A 181 -18.24 3.90 -0.94
N GLU A 182 -18.86 4.19 0.19
CA GLU A 182 -19.91 5.21 0.29
C GLU A 182 -19.38 6.53 0.82
N THR A 183 -18.77 6.52 2.00
CA THR A 183 -18.27 7.75 2.64
C THR A 183 -17.20 8.43 1.78
N MET A 184 -16.27 7.68 1.23
CA MET A 184 -15.24 8.23 0.35
C MET A 184 -15.85 8.81 -0.92
N ARG A 185 -16.80 8.12 -1.55
CA ARG A 185 -17.50 8.63 -2.74
C ARG A 185 -18.22 9.95 -2.48
N GLU A 186 -18.89 10.07 -1.34
CA GLU A 186 -19.60 11.29 -0.95
C GLU A 186 -18.64 12.44 -0.68
N LYS A 187 -17.62 12.20 0.13
CA LYS A 187 -16.63 13.23 0.52
C LYS A 187 -15.76 13.70 -0.65
N THR A 188 -15.59 12.90 -1.68
CA THR A 188 -14.78 13.23 -2.85
C THR A 188 -15.55 13.77 -4.05
N ARG A 189 -16.87 13.89 -3.97
CA ARG A 189 -17.75 14.29 -5.09
C ARG A 189 -17.31 15.56 -5.81
N ASP A 190 -16.86 16.55 -5.04
CA ASP A 190 -16.46 17.87 -5.56
C ASP A 190 -14.94 18.05 -5.68
N CYS A 191 -14.16 16.98 -5.49
CA CYS A 191 -12.72 17.03 -5.53
C CYS A 191 -12.19 16.81 -6.96
N ASP A 192 -11.21 17.60 -7.38
CA ASP A 192 -10.46 17.32 -8.61
C ASP A 192 -9.38 16.25 -8.36
N THR A 193 -8.82 16.24 -7.17
CA THR A 193 -7.81 15.27 -6.72
C THR A 193 -7.99 15.01 -5.23
N THR A 194 -7.92 13.77 -4.81
CA THR A 194 -7.89 13.40 -3.40
C THR A 194 -6.68 12.54 -3.10
N TYR A 195 -5.82 13.02 -2.21
CA TYR A 195 -4.71 12.26 -1.65
C TYR A 195 -5.21 11.49 -0.43
N VAL A 196 -4.85 10.22 -0.35
CA VAL A 196 -5.27 9.35 0.76
C VAL A 196 -4.05 8.62 1.32
N ILE A 197 -4.00 8.53 2.64
CA ILE A 197 -3.08 7.67 3.38
C ILE A 197 -3.93 6.79 4.28
N THR A 198 -3.81 5.48 4.12
CA THR A 198 -4.47 4.50 4.99
C THR A 198 -3.41 3.68 5.69
N GLY A 199 -3.53 3.50 6.99
CA GLY A 199 -2.53 2.82 7.79
C GLY A 199 -3.10 1.91 8.87
N ALA A 200 -2.20 1.22 9.53
CA ALA A 200 -2.51 0.27 10.59
C ALA A 200 -1.63 0.52 11.83
N VAL A 201 -2.22 0.37 13.00
CA VAL A 201 -1.50 0.38 14.28
C VAL A 201 -1.25 -1.08 14.67
N PRO A 202 0.00 -1.51 14.89
CA PRO A 202 0.29 -2.87 15.32
C PRO A 202 -0.50 -3.26 16.60
N GLY A 203 -0.94 -4.51 16.66
CA GLY A 203 -1.64 -5.07 17.79
C GLY A 203 -0.78 -6.06 18.57
N ASN A 204 -1.39 -6.73 19.55
CA ASN A 204 -0.71 -7.66 20.44
C ASN A 204 -0.80 -9.13 19.99
N THR A 205 -1.48 -9.40 18.87
CA THR A 205 -1.66 -10.76 18.35
C THR A 205 -1.10 -10.87 16.93
N SER A 206 -0.86 -12.10 16.51
CA SER A 206 -0.32 -12.38 15.18
C SER A 206 -0.92 -13.67 14.63
N ILE A 207 -0.98 -13.78 13.29
CA ILE A 207 -1.28 -15.01 12.57
C ILE A 207 0.00 -15.74 12.16
N SER A 208 -0.16 -16.92 11.56
CA SER A 208 0.96 -17.71 10.98
C SER A 208 2.11 -17.93 11.98
N ASN A 209 1.79 -18.48 13.17
CA ASN A 209 2.78 -18.77 14.21
C ASN A 209 3.61 -17.53 14.64
N GLY A 210 2.96 -16.38 14.79
CA GLY A 210 3.62 -15.14 15.23
C GLY A 210 4.27 -14.32 14.10
N ARG A 211 4.08 -14.69 12.85
CA ARG A 211 4.79 -14.07 11.72
C ARG A 211 4.18 -12.75 11.26
N VAL A 212 2.86 -12.67 11.15
CA VAL A 212 2.15 -11.50 10.62
C VAL A 212 1.28 -10.90 11.71
N ASN A 213 1.54 -9.66 12.06
CA ASN A 213 0.83 -8.95 13.11
C ASN A 213 -0.63 -8.69 12.71
N VAL A 214 -1.56 -8.89 13.66
CA VAL A 214 -2.95 -8.45 13.53
C VAL A 214 -3.03 -7.04 14.11
N PRO A 215 -3.23 -5.99 13.30
CA PRO A 215 -3.27 -4.63 13.80
C PRO A 215 -4.44 -4.41 14.76
N SER A 216 -4.23 -3.56 15.76
CA SER A 216 -5.29 -3.16 16.71
C SER A 216 -6.26 -2.18 16.10
N HIS A 217 -5.80 -1.30 15.20
CA HIS A 217 -6.61 -0.29 14.53
C HIS A 217 -6.22 -0.16 13.07
N ILE A 218 -7.22 0.19 12.26
CA ILE A 218 -7.05 0.68 10.89
C ILE A 218 -7.48 2.14 10.87
N TRP A 219 -6.72 2.98 10.17
CA TRP A 219 -7.01 4.41 10.07
C TRP A 219 -6.84 4.91 8.63
N SER A 220 -7.48 6.00 8.30
CA SER A 220 -7.36 6.68 7.00
C SER A 220 -7.33 8.19 7.20
N ALA A 221 -6.52 8.87 6.42
CA ALA A 221 -6.48 10.32 6.30
C ALA A 221 -6.61 10.70 4.84
N ALA A 222 -7.41 11.70 4.52
CA ALA A 222 -7.62 12.16 3.16
C ALA A 222 -7.62 13.69 3.06
N CYS A 223 -7.08 14.18 1.93
CA CYS A 223 -7.05 15.60 1.58
C CYS A 223 -7.62 15.79 0.17
N CYS A 224 -8.75 16.46 0.09
CA CYS A 224 -9.46 16.83 -1.14
C CYS A 224 -8.98 18.16 -1.66
N LEU A 225 -8.62 18.21 -2.94
CA LEU A 225 -8.25 19.43 -3.64
C LEU A 225 -9.32 19.81 -4.67
N LYS A 226 -9.59 21.11 -4.75
CA LYS A 226 -10.33 21.73 -5.85
C LYS A 226 -9.51 22.86 -6.44
N LYS A 227 -9.31 22.88 -7.76
CA LYS A 227 -8.45 23.85 -8.45
C LYS A 227 -7.05 23.93 -7.82
N LYS A 228 -6.48 22.74 -7.48
CA LYS A 228 -5.17 22.55 -6.84
C LYS A 228 -5.04 23.17 -5.43
N LYS A 229 -6.13 23.60 -4.80
CA LYS A 229 -6.14 24.13 -3.43
C LYS A 229 -6.87 23.15 -2.50
N PRO A 230 -6.42 22.99 -1.24
CA PRO A 230 -7.16 22.22 -0.25
C PRO A 230 -8.58 22.75 -0.11
N MET A 231 -9.56 21.86 -0.23
CA MET A 231 -10.97 22.17 -0.03
C MET A 231 -11.48 21.57 1.28
N SER A 232 -11.14 20.31 1.53
CA SER A 232 -11.49 19.61 2.76
C SER A 232 -10.47 18.53 3.09
N ALA A 233 -10.39 18.18 4.37
CA ALA A 233 -9.60 17.05 4.83
C ALA A 233 -10.34 16.36 5.97
N TRP A 234 -10.13 15.04 6.11
CA TRP A 234 -10.78 14.23 7.14
C TRP A 234 -9.94 13.03 7.52
N GLY A 235 -10.23 12.48 8.69
CA GLY A 235 -9.72 11.24 9.19
C GLY A 235 -10.83 10.22 9.45
N ALA A 236 -10.44 8.97 9.53
CA ALA A 236 -11.27 7.86 9.99
C ALA A 236 -10.43 6.85 10.75
N MET A 237 -11.01 6.19 11.74
CA MET A 237 -10.34 5.15 12.51
C MET A 237 -11.33 4.08 12.96
N ALA A 238 -10.91 2.83 12.95
CA ALA A 238 -11.70 1.70 13.43
C ALA A 238 -10.83 0.76 14.27
N GLU A 239 -11.41 0.23 15.35
CA GLU A 239 -10.82 -0.87 16.11
C GLU A 239 -10.92 -2.16 15.29
N ASN A 240 -9.80 -2.84 15.08
CA ASN A 240 -9.77 -4.10 14.34
C ASN A 240 -9.95 -5.27 15.33
N GLU A 241 -11.20 -5.48 15.73
CA GLU A 241 -11.61 -6.52 16.68
C GLU A 241 -12.79 -7.34 16.17
N ARG A 242 -12.90 -8.60 16.61
CA ARG A 242 -13.92 -9.55 16.12
C ARG A 242 -15.36 -9.02 16.20
N ASN A 243 -15.68 -8.32 17.28
CA ASN A 243 -17.05 -7.86 17.57
C ASN A 243 -17.21 -6.34 17.37
N ARG A 244 -16.25 -5.70 16.71
CA ARG A 244 -16.29 -4.27 16.40
C ARG A 244 -16.55 -4.07 14.91
N ASN A 245 -17.61 -3.33 14.62
CA ASN A 245 -18.02 -2.97 13.26
C ASN A 245 -18.46 -1.51 13.24
N HIS A 246 -17.50 -0.62 13.54
CA HIS A 246 -17.76 0.82 13.59
C HIS A 246 -16.55 1.59 13.11
N VAL A 247 -16.77 2.56 12.23
CA VAL A 247 -15.77 3.53 11.80
C VAL A 247 -16.07 4.87 12.44
N ARG A 248 -15.11 5.41 13.17
CA ARG A 248 -15.17 6.75 13.74
C ARG A 248 -14.65 7.76 12.73
N ASN A 249 -15.50 8.70 12.32
CA ASN A 249 -15.06 9.85 11.54
C ASN A 249 -14.38 10.87 12.47
N LEU A 250 -13.26 11.41 12.04
CA LEU A 250 -12.40 12.32 12.81
C LEU A 250 -12.00 13.52 11.93
N ASP A 251 -11.63 14.62 12.54
CA ASP A 251 -10.77 15.59 11.87
C ASP A 251 -9.29 15.10 11.89
N LEU A 252 -8.42 15.78 11.14
CA LEU A 252 -7.02 15.33 11.05
C LEU A 252 -6.26 15.50 12.36
N GLY A 253 -6.55 16.57 13.13
CA GLY A 253 -5.90 16.81 14.41
C GLY A 253 -6.27 15.75 15.45
N ASP A 254 -7.55 15.35 15.50
CA ASP A 254 -8.00 14.25 16.35
C ASP A 254 -7.38 12.91 15.96
N LEU A 255 -7.23 12.65 14.65
CA LEU A 255 -6.55 11.45 14.18
C LEU A 255 -5.06 11.46 14.56
N GLU A 256 -4.36 12.57 14.34
CA GLU A 256 -2.95 12.72 14.73
C GLU A 256 -2.75 12.49 16.22
N ASN A 257 -3.58 13.09 17.08
CA ASN A 257 -3.52 12.92 18.53
C ASN A 257 -3.75 11.46 18.98
N ARG A 258 -4.50 10.66 18.20
CA ARG A 258 -4.72 9.25 18.50
C ARG A 258 -3.60 8.32 18.00
N LEU A 259 -2.83 8.79 17.03
CA LEU A 259 -1.71 8.06 16.43
C LEU A 259 -0.36 8.41 17.08
N ALA A 260 -0.29 9.51 17.85
CA ALA A 260 0.89 9.92 18.63
C ALA A 260 1.05 9.07 19.89
#